data_0daad70282df74669c20a148ede6919c
#
_entry.id   0daad70282df74669c20a148ede6919c
#
_cell.length_a   1.000
_cell.length_b   1.000
_cell.length_c   1.000
_cell.angle_alpha   90.00
_cell.angle_beta   90.00
_cell.angle_gamma   90.00
#
_symmetry.space_group_name_H-M   'P 1'
#
loop_
_entity.id
_entity.type
_entity.pdbx_description
1 polymer ?
#
loop_
_entity_poly.entity_id
_entity_poly.type
_entity_poly.pdbx_seq_one_letter_code
_entity_poly.pdbx_strand_id
1 'polypeptide(L)'
;TIDLCGTGGDGKDTFNISTLASFVTAGAGVAVAKHGNYGVSSSCGSSNVMEHLGIRFSNEQDFLQNCIEKAGICVLHAPLFHPAMKHVAPIRRDFGLKTFFNMLGPLVNPSKPNKQMVGVFNLELQRIYRYVLEETNQQYSILHALDGYDEISLTGDTKVVSNSGTATINAASFGLEKLEPSQIGGGDSVDAAAAIFMGVLEGKSTKAQKQVVCANAGIAIATAKAYGRQEGYAHAVESIESGKALQALQTLQQLSAK
;
A
#
# COMPACT_ATOMS: atom_id res chain seq x y z
N THR A 1 9.95 -8.41 -7.40
CA THR A 1 9.24 -7.69 -6.32
C THR A 1 8.04 -6.94 -6.84
N ILE A 2 7.10 -6.61 -5.95
CA ILE A 2 5.98 -5.69 -6.20
C ILE A 2 6.09 -4.47 -5.26
N ASP A 3 5.66 -3.28 -5.73
CA ASP A 3 5.37 -2.13 -4.88
C ASP A 3 3.86 -1.98 -4.68
N LEU A 4 3.44 -1.69 -3.46
CA LEU A 4 2.07 -1.36 -3.11
C LEU A 4 2.06 0.04 -2.49
N CYS A 5 1.50 1.00 -3.19
CA CYS A 5 1.48 2.38 -2.73
C CYS A 5 0.23 3.12 -3.22
N GLY A 6 -0.06 4.24 -2.61
CA GLY A 6 -1.03 5.22 -3.10
C GLY A 6 -0.34 6.55 -3.37
N THR A 7 -0.95 7.39 -4.17
CA THR A 7 -0.50 8.77 -4.36
C THR A 7 -0.77 9.61 -3.13
N GLY A 8 -1.69 9.16 -2.28
CA GLY A 8 -2.25 9.98 -1.22
C GLY A 8 -3.02 11.18 -1.77
N GLY A 9 -3.41 12.08 -0.89
CA GLY A 9 -4.07 13.32 -1.30
C GLY A 9 -5.53 13.13 -1.74
N ASP A 10 -6.14 12.01 -1.43
CA ASP A 10 -7.56 11.72 -1.68
C ASP A 10 -8.50 12.46 -0.71
N GLY A 11 -7.95 13.04 0.37
CA GLY A 11 -8.73 13.74 1.40
C GLY A 11 -9.52 12.80 2.30
N LYS A 12 -9.17 11.52 2.31
CA LYS A 12 -9.77 10.49 3.15
C LYS A 12 -8.83 10.17 4.32
N ASP A 13 -9.41 9.91 5.46
CA ASP A 13 -8.66 9.55 6.68
C ASP A 13 -8.86 8.06 6.99
N THR A 14 -8.32 7.21 6.11
CA THR A 14 -8.33 5.77 6.28
C THR A 14 -7.11 5.31 7.10
N PHE A 15 -7.21 4.15 7.75
CA PHE A 15 -6.03 3.50 8.32
C PHE A 15 -5.04 3.08 7.20
N ASN A 16 -3.82 2.72 7.55
CA ASN A 16 -2.73 2.44 6.60
C ASN A 16 -2.95 1.15 5.78
N ILE A 17 -4.01 1.12 4.95
CA ILE A 17 -4.50 -0.04 4.21
C ILE A 17 -3.41 -0.59 3.29
N SER A 18 -2.79 0.23 2.44
CA SER A 18 -1.75 -0.20 1.50
C SER A 18 -0.50 -0.73 2.21
N THR A 19 -0.17 -0.17 3.38
CA THR A 19 0.97 -0.64 4.18
C THR A 19 0.67 -2.00 4.80
N LEU A 20 -0.51 -2.20 5.37
CA LEU A 20 -0.97 -3.50 5.85
C LEU A 20 -1.03 -4.53 4.72
N ALA A 21 -1.63 -4.16 3.57
CA ALA A 21 -1.70 -5.00 2.39
C ALA A 21 -0.30 -5.45 1.92
N SER A 22 0.74 -4.63 2.13
CA SER A 22 2.13 -4.98 1.81
C SER A 22 2.64 -6.17 2.65
N PHE A 23 2.37 -6.17 3.96
CA PHE A 23 2.74 -7.31 4.83
C PHE A 23 1.91 -8.56 4.53
N VAL A 24 0.63 -8.39 4.25
CA VAL A 24 -0.24 -9.51 3.85
C VAL A 24 0.23 -10.12 2.53
N THR A 25 0.63 -9.29 1.57
CA THR A 25 1.19 -9.73 0.28
C THR A 25 2.52 -10.46 0.47
N ALA A 26 3.39 -9.95 1.36
CA ALA A 26 4.65 -10.62 1.71
C ALA A 26 4.40 -11.99 2.36
N GLY A 27 3.48 -12.07 3.32
CA GLY A 27 3.08 -13.33 3.97
C GLY A 27 2.46 -14.35 3.02
N ALA A 28 1.87 -13.90 1.91
CA ALA A 28 1.40 -14.75 0.83
C ALA A 28 2.52 -15.19 -0.15
N GLY A 29 3.79 -14.92 0.16
CA GLY A 29 4.95 -15.34 -0.62
C GLY A 29 5.22 -14.51 -1.88
N VAL A 30 4.82 -13.25 -1.87
CA VAL A 30 5.16 -12.27 -2.90
C VAL A 30 6.13 -11.25 -2.30
N ALA A 31 7.35 -11.18 -2.80
CA ALA A 31 8.35 -10.23 -2.31
C ALA A 31 7.94 -8.79 -2.58
N VAL A 32 7.94 -7.95 -1.53
CA VAL A 32 7.47 -6.56 -1.57
C VAL A 32 8.63 -5.58 -1.36
N ALA A 33 8.79 -4.62 -2.28
CA ALA A 33 9.72 -3.50 -2.14
C ALA A 33 8.89 -2.22 -1.97
N LYS A 34 8.43 -1.96 -0.75
CA LYS A 34 7.49 -0.87 -0.47
C LYS A 34 8.18 0.49 -0.45
N HIS A 35 7.84 1.35 -1.39
CA HIS A 35 8.22 2.76 -1.36
C HIS A 35 7.19 3.58 -0.57
N GLY A 36 7.65 4.36 0.39
CA GLY A 36 6.75 5.10 1.28
C GLY A 36 7.36 6.36 1.86
N ASN A 37 6.51 7.21 2.45
CA ASN A 37 6.90 8.45 3.08
C ASN A 37 6.05 8.73 4.32
N TYR A 38 6.41 9.76 5.07
CA TYR A 38 5.55 10.34 6.09
C TYR A 38 4.26 10.90 5.47
N GLY A 39 3.20 10.98 6.26
CA GLY A 39 1.95 11.60 5.85
C GLY A 39 2.15 13.08 5.49
N VAL A 40 1.55 13.49 4.38
CA VAL A 40 1.53 14.90 3.95
C VAL A 40 0.13 15.49 4.14
N SER A 41 -0.90 14.71 3.86
CA SER A 41 -2.31 15.10 3.94
C SER A 41 -3.11 14.30 4.98
N SER A 42 -2.53 13.23 5.54
CA SER A 42 -3.12 12.40 6.59
C SER A 42 -2.38 12.55 7.91
N SER A 43 -3.04 12.26 9.01
CA SER A 43 -2.46 12.25 10.37
C SER A 43 -1.34 11.22 10.53
N CYS A 44 -1.40 10.11 9.77
CA CYS A 44 -0.44 9.01 9.86
C CYS A 44 -0.12 8.41 8.49
N GLY A 45 1.03 8.75 7.93
CA GLY A 45 1.54 8.13 6.69
C GLY A 45 2.18 6.77 6.95
N SER A 46 2.57 6.09 5.85
CA SER A 46 3.19 4.76 5.92
C SER A 46 4.46 4.71 6.76
N SER A 47 5.33 5.74 6.64
CA SER A 47 6.56 5.79 7.43
C SER A 47 6.30 6.10 8.91
N ASN A 48 5.25 6.86 9.24
CA ASN A 48 4.91 7.13 10.63
C ASN A 48 4.56 5.85 11.40
N VAL A 49 3.68 5.03 10.85
CA VAL A 49 3.28 3.78 11.50
C VAL A 49 4.43 2.76 11.53
N MET A 50 5.24 2.70 10.47
CA MET A 50 6.38 1.79 10.40
C MET A 50 7.44 2.13 11.45
N GLU A 51 7.80 3.41 11.59
CA GLU A 51 8.76 3.90 12.58
C GLU A 51 8.26 3.66 14.01
N HIS A 52 6.95 3.94 14.26
CA HIS A 52 6.32 3.65 15.54
C HIS A 52 6.36 2.15 15.90
N LEU A 53 6.22 1.27 14.90
CA LEU A 53 6.36 -0.18 15.06
C LEU A 53 7.83 -0.65 15.14
N GLY A 54 8.80 0.25 15.23
CA GLY A 54 10.21 -0.08 15.41
C GLY A 54 10.93 -0.53 14.12
N ILE A 55 10.40 -0.20 12.94
CA ILE A 55 11.08 -0.48 11.68
C ILE A 55 12.14 0.61 11.41
N ARG A 56 13.38 0.18 11.28
CA ARG A 56 14.51 1.04 10.88
C ARG A 56 14.48 1.29 9.37
N PHE A 57 14.64 2.54 8.98
CA PHE A 57 14.85 2.89 7.58
C PHE A 57 16.34 2.95 7.25
N SER A 58 16.72 2.35 6.14
CA SER A 58 18.09 2.33 5.63
C SER A 58 18.09 2.41 4.11
N ASN A 59 19.15 2.95 3.54
CA ASN A 59 19.45 2.87 2.11
C ASN A 59 20.64 1.95 1.80
N GLU A 60 21.10 1.18 2.80
CA GLU A 60 22.14 0.17 2.64
C GLU A 60 21.58 -1.03 1.86
N GLN A 61 22.20 -1.34 0.73
CA GLN A 61 21.73 -2.39 -0.18
C GLN A 61 21.66 -3.76 0.51
N ASP A 62 22.69 -4.13 1.25
CA ASP A 62 22.78 -5.43 1.93
C ASP A 62 21.68 -5.60 2.99
N PHE A 63 21.36 -4.51 3.73
CA PHE A 63 20.25 -4.52 4.69
C PHE A 63 18.91 -4.73 3.99
N LEU A 64 18.64 -3.99 2.92
CA LEU A 64 17.39 -4.08 2.16
C LEU A 64 17.23 -5.45 1.51
N GLN A 65 18.30 -6.01 0.95
CA GLN A 65 18.29 -7.35 0.37
C GLN A 65 18.00 -8.41 1.44
N ASN A 66 18.65 -8.33 2.60
CA ASN A 66 18.41 -9.22 3.73
C ASN A 66 16.96 -9.14 4.25
N CYS A 67 16.36 -7.94 4.24
CA CYS A 67 14.93 -7.76 4.57
C CYS A 67 14.03 -8.51 3.56
N ILE A 68 14.27 -8.37 2.26
CA ILE A 68 13.51 -9.09 1.22
C ILE A 68 13.67 -10.61 1.38
N GLU A 69 14.89 -11.09 1.58
CA GLU A 69 15.17 -12.53 1.66
C GLU A 69 14.55 -13.19 2.90
N LYS A 70 14.55 -12.51 4.05
CA LYS A 70 14.09 -13.07 5.32
C LYS A 70 12.66 -12.72 5.70
N ALA A 71 12.27 -11.46 5.51
CA ALA A 71 10.94 -10.97 5.86
C ALA A 71 9.97 -10.95 4.67
N GLY A 72 10.45 -11.16 3.43
CA GLY A 72 9.66 -11.00 2.22
C GLY A 72 9.32 -9.56 1.88
N ILE A 73 9.77 -8.58 2.66
CA ILE A 73 9.47 -7.17 2.48
C ILE A 73 10.64 -6.29 2.90
N CYS A 74 10.95 -5.24 2.11
CA CYS A 74 11.79 -4.13 2.53
C CYS A 74 11.04 -2.80 2.42
N VAL A 75 11.48 -1.81 3.19
CA VAL A 75 10.89 -0.46 3.21
C VAL A 75 11.90 0.52 2.65
N LEU A 76 11.52 1.17 1.56
CA LEU A 76 12.29 2.18 0.87
C LEU A 76 11.73 3.55 1.26
N HIS A 77 12.28 4.13 2.34
CA HIS A 77 11.84 5.42 2.86
C HIS A 77 12.28 6.56 1.94
N ALA A 78 11.34 7.20 1.28
CA ALA A 78 11.58 8.17 0.21
C ALA A 78 12.63 9.26 0.53
N PRO A 79 12.68 9.86 1.73
CA PRO A 79 13.70 10.85 2.07
C PRO A 79 15.15 10.36 1.98
N LEU A 80 15.41 9.08 2.16
CA LEU A 80 16.76 8.49 2.07
C LEU A 80 17.22 8.32 0.61
N PHE A 81 16.28 8.18 -0.33
CA PHE A 81 16.55 7.90 -1.74
C PHE A 81 16.41 9.13 -2.63
N HIS A 82 15.68 10.16 -2.17
CA HIS A 82 15.40 11.37 -2.93
C HIS A 82 15.84 12.63 -2.17
N PRO A 83 17.14 12.83 -1.91
CA PRO A 83 17.64 13.93 -1.08
C PRO A 83 17.28 15.31 -1.64
N ALA A 84 17.15 15.46 -2.97
CA ALA A 84 16.73 16.71 -3.61
C ALA A 84 15.34 17.19 -3.14
N MET A 85 14.49 16.28 -2.71
CA MET A 85 13.15 16.61 -2.19
C MET A 85 13.19 17.43 -0.89
N LYS A 86 14.30 17.41 -0.13
CA LYS A 86 14.47 18.26 1.07
C LYS A 86 14.31 19.76 0.75
N HIS A 87 14.74 20.19 -0.42
CA HIS A 87 14.67 21.59 -0.83
C HIS A 87 13.25 21.99 -1.29
N VAL A 88 12.47 21.04 -1.74
CA VAL A 88 11.11 21.28 -2.29
C VAL A 88 10.03 21.08 -1.22
N ALA A 89 10.26 20.22 -0.23
CA ALA A 89 9.27 19.87 0.78
C ALA A 89 8.75 21.06 1.62
N PRO A 90 9.59 22.00 2.10
CA PRO A 90 9.10 23.19 2.80
C PRO A 90 8.17 24.05 1.92
N ILE A 91 8.62 24.33 0.69
CA ILE A 91 7.87 25.15 -0.27
C ILE A 91 6.50 24.52 -0.57
N ARG A 92 6.44 23.18 -0.75
CA ARG A 92 5.18 22.45 -0.97
C ARG A 92 4.25 22.56 0.21
N ARG A 93 4.77 22.51 1.43
CA ARG A 93 3.99 22.65 2.67
C ARG A 93 3.38 24.04 2.78
N ASP A 94 4.18 25.09 2.49
CA ASP A 94 3.75 26.48 2.57
C ASP A 94 2.66 26.79 1.52
N PHE A 95 2.77 26.22 0.34
CA PHE A 95 1.75 26.39 -0.70
C PHE A 95 0.43 25.64 -0.41
N GLY A 96 0.49 24.54 0.34
CA GLY A 96 -0.70 23.72 0.64
C GLY A 96 -1.44 23.15 -0.58
N LEU A 97 -0.84 23.24 -1.77
CA LEU A 97 -1.45 22.81 -3.03
C LEU A 97 -0.95 21.44 -3.48
N LYS A 98 -1.83 20.70 -4.15
CA LYS A 98 -1.42 19.51 -4.89
C LYS A 98 -0.56 19.93 -6.08
N THR A 99 0.63 19.38 -6.16
CA THR A 99 1.58 19.67 -7.22
C THR A 99 1.95 18.39 -7.96
N PHE A 100 2.68 18.51 -9.06
CA PHE A 100 3.23 17.38 -9.80
C PHE A 100 3.98 16.37 -8.90
N PHE A 101 4.64 16.82 -7.85
CA PHE A 101 5.32 15.94 -6.90
C PHE A 101 4.40 15.00 -6.13
N ASN A 102 3.10 15.31 -6.01
CA ASN A 102 2.12 14.40 -5.39
C ASN A 102 1.85 13.17 -6.27
N MET A 103 2.14 13.28 -7.55
CA MET A 103 1.92 12.22 -8.53
C MET A 103 3.17 11.35 -8.76
N LEU A 104 4.37 11.83 -8.40
CA LEU A 104 5.62 11.13 -8.73
C LEU A 104 5.97 9.97 -7.78
N GLY A 105 5.53 10.03 -6.52
CA GLY A 105 5.96 9.08 -5.49
C GLY A 105 5.94 7.62 -5.94
N PRO A 106 4.82 7.10 -6.45
CA PRO A 106 4.74 5.72 -6.91
C PRO A 106 5.59 5.39 -8.14
N LEU A 107 5.97 6.37 -8.95
CA LEU A 107 6.74 6.17 -10.19
C LEU A 107 8.26 6.20 -9.98
N VAL A 108 8.70 6.57 -8.79
CA VAL A 108 10.14 6.77 -8.50
C VAL A 108 10.66 5.80 -7.43
N ASN A 109 10.07 4.63 -7.30
CA ASN A 109 10.58 3.58 -6.41
C ASN A 109 12.02 3.21 -6.83
N PRO A 110 13.01 3.39 -5.94
CA PRO A 110 14.43 3.20 -6.29
C PRO A 110 14.79 1.75 -6.62
N SER A 111 14.00 0.77 -6.17
CA SER A 111 14.21 -0.65 -6.52
C SER A 111 13.71 -1.01 -7.93
N LYS A 112 12.98 -0.11 -8.60
CA LYS A 112 12.38 -0.33 -9.93
C LYS A 112 11.69 -1.70 -10.03
N PRO A 113 10.69 -1.97 -9.16
CA PRO A 113 10.04 -3.26 -9.13
C PRO A 113 9.39 -3.53 -10.49
N ASN A 114 9.42 -4.79 -10.92
CA ASN A 114 8.78 -5.18 -12.19
C ASN A 114 7.26 -5.35 -12.08
N LYS A 115 6.69 -5.13 -10.89
CA LYS A 115 5.27 -5.20 -10.60
C LYS A 115 4.85 -4.05 -9.71
N GLN A 116 3.65 -3.53 -9.93
CA GLN A 116 3.13 -2.41 -9.16
C GLN A 116 1.62 -2.48 -8.97
N MET A 117 1.16 -2.26 -7.76
CA MET A 117 -0.22 -1.88 -7.47
C MET A 117 -0.22 -0.45 -6.94
N VAL A 118 -0.89 0.44 -7.63
CA VAL A 118 -0.92 1.87 -7.25
C VAL A 118 -2.34 2.39 -7.17
N GLY A 119 -2.67 3.02 -6.05
CA GLY A 119 -3.88 3.79 -5.88
C GLY A 119 -3.68 5.25 -6.27
N VAL A 120 -4.68 5.84 -6.91
CA VAL A 120 -4.63 7.24 -7.36
C VAL A 120 -5.88 7.99 -6.94
N PHE A 121 -5.73 9.28 -6.61
CA PHE A 121 -6.80 10.08 -6.02
C PHE A 121 -7.88 10.56 -7.00
N ASN A 122 -7.74 10.36 -8.32
CA ASN A 122 -8.78 10.66 -9.30
C ASN A 122 -8.59 9.89 -10.62
N LEU A 123 -9.64 9.91 -11.46
CA LEU A 123 -9.67 9.22 -12.76
C LEU A 123 -8.74 9.84 -13.80
N GLU A 124 -8.47 11.13 -13.73
CA GLU A 124 -7.54 11.80 -14.64
C GLU A 124 -6.13 11.27 -14.41
N LEU A 125 -5.71 11.19 -13.16
CA LEU A 125 -4.43 10.64 -12.76
C LEU A 125 -4.33 9.15 -13.11
N GLN A 126 -5.43 8.38 -12.95
CA GLN A 126 -5.48 6.98 -13.38
C GLN A 126 -5.17 6.84 -14.88
N ARG A 127 -5.70 7.74 -15.72
CA ARG A 127 -5.42 7.75 -17.16
C ARG A 127 -3.96 8.09 -17.46
N ILE A 128 -3.38 9.08 -16.76
CA ILE A 128 -1.96 9.46 -16.91
C ILE A 128 -1.06 8.27 -16.53
N TYR A 129 -1.32 7.65 -15.37
CA TYR A 129 -0.55 6.48 -14.91
C TYR A 129 -0.63 5.32 -15.88
N ARG A 130 -1.81 5.09 -16.49
CA ARG A 130 -1.97 4.08 -17.52
C ARG A 130 -1.01 4.33 -18.67
N TYR A 131 -0.99 5.53 -19.26
CA TYR A 131 -0.09 5.85 -20.37
C TYR A 131 1.38 5.68 -19.97
N VAL A 132 1.77 6.11 -18.78
CA VAL A 132 3.15 5.97 -18.30
C VAL A 132 3.53 4.49 -18.13
N LEU A 133 2.67 3.69 -17.51
CA LEU A 133 2.97 2.28 -17.24
C LEU A 133 2.84 1.38 -18.47
N GLU A 134 2.01 1.73 -19.46
CA GLU A 134 1.94 1.05 -20.76
C GLU A 134 3.27 1.12 -21.53
N GLU A 135 4.05 2.20 -21.34
CA GLU A 135 5.40 2.34 -21.93
C GLU A 135 6.48 1.54 -21.18
N THR A 136 6.11 0.86 -20.11
CA THR A 136 7.03 0.04 -19.32
C THR A 136 6.74 -1.46 -19.54
N ASN A 137 7.69 -2.31 -19.11
CA ASN A 137 7.48 -3.76 -19.08
C ASN A 137 6.91 -4.25 -17.74
N GLN A 138 6.36 -3.34 -16.93
CA GLN A 138 5.81 -3.70 -15.62
C GLN A 138 4.45 -4.38 -15.72
N GLN A 139 4.21 -5.33 -14.80
CA GLN A 139 2.86 -5.79 -14.49
C GLN A 139 2.24 -4.81 -13.50
N TYR A 140 1.06 -4.28 -13.81
CA TYR A 140 0.48 -3.25 -12.95
C TYR A 140 -1.03 -3.40 -12.74
N SER A 141 -1.49 -2.86 -11.62
CA SER A 141 -2.89 -2.54 -11.34
C SER A 141 -2.99 -1.11 -10.79
N ILE A 142 -3.72 -0.25 -11.46
CA ILE A 142 -3.97 1.14 -11.08
C ILE A 142 -5.40 1.23 -10.56
N LEU A 143 -5.55 1.66 -9.30
CA LEU A 143 -6.82 1.66 -8.57
C LEU A 143 -7.34 3.09 -8.37
N HIS A 144 -8.63 3.28 -8.50
CA HIS A 144 -9.33 4.47 -8.03
C HIS A 144 -10.75 4.11 -7.62
N ALA A 145 -11.09 4.29 -6.35
CA ALA A 145 -12.46 4.12 -5.88
C ALA A 145 -13.31 5.34 -6.30
N LEU A 146 -14.48 5.10 -6.90
CA LEU A 146 -15.32 6.16 -7.47
C LEU A 146 -15.92 7.08 -6.40
N ASP A 147 -15.89 6.68 -5.14
CA ASP A 147 -16.23 7.48 -3.96
C ASP A 147 -15.03 8.24 -3.37
N GLY A 148 -13.89 8.24 -4.08
CA GLY A 148 -12.77 9.16 -3.90
C GLY A 148 -11.55 8.62 -3.20
N TYR A 149 -11.50 7.32 -2.81
CA TYR A 149 -10.31 6.73 -2.19
C TYR A 149 -9.27 6.32 -3.24
N ASP A 150 -8.00 6.43 -2.88
CA ASP A 150 -6.88 5.90 -3.66
C ASP A 150 -6.56 4.42 -3.32
N GLU A 151 -7.55 3.70 -2.79
CA GLU A 151 -7.49 2.29 -2.39
C GLU A 151 -8.82 1.59 -2.72
N ILE A 152 -8.87 0.27 -2.62
CA ILE A 152 -10.14 -0.47 -2.66
C ILE A 152 -10.78 -0.31 -1.28
N SER A 153 -11.76 0.58 -1.19
CA SER A 153 -12.44 0.92 0.08
C SER A 153 -13.52 -0.09 0.49
N LEU A 154 -14.08 -0.83 -0.48
CA LEU A 154 -15.29 -1.65 -0.34
C LEU A 154 -16.56 -0.83 0.04
N THR A 155 -16.46 0.50 0.10
CA THR A 155 -17.58 1.42 0.35
C THR A 155 -18.29 1.84 -0.93
N GLY A 156 -17.69 1.57 -2.08
CA GLY A 156 -18.19 1.90 -3.41
C GLY A 156 -17.55 1.05 -4.49
N ASP A 157 -17.80 1.44 -5.72
CA ASP A 157 -17.17 0.84 -6.89
C ASP A 157 -15.73 1.36 -7.02
N THR A 158 -14.80 0.47 -7.38
CA THR A 158 -13.41 0.80 -7.66
C THR A 158 -13.11 0.49 -9.12
N LYS A 159 -12.60 1.45 -9.86
CA LYS A 159 -12.07 1.23 -11.21
C LYS A 159 -10.65 0.73 -11.11
N VAL A 160 -10.38 -0.39 -11.76
CA VAL A 160 -9.06 -1.03 -11.85
C VAL A 160 -8.63 -1.03 -13.31
N VAL A 161 -7.45 -0.50 -13.58
CA VAL A 161 -6.78 -0.56 -14.90
C VAL A 161 -5.53 -1.41 -14.75
N SER A 162 -5.37 -2.40 -15.60
CA SER A 162 -4.23 -3.33 -15.56
C SER A 162 -3.76 -3.68 -16.97
N ASN A 163 -2.68 -4.46 -17.10
CA ASN A 163 -2.21 -4.98 -18.38
C ASN A 163 -3.29 -5.81 -19.11
N SER A 164 -4.23 -6.41 -18.40
CA SER A 164 -5.32 -7.21 -19.00
C SER A 164 -6.55 -6.37 -19.37
N GLY A 165 -6.55 -5.06 -19.12
CA GLY A 165 -7.65 -4.16 -19.44
C GLY A 165 -8.22 -3.41 -18.24
N THR A 166 -9.46 -2.95 -18.37
CA THR A 166 -10.15 -2.16 -17.35
C THR A 166 -11.34 -2.94 -16.81
N ALA A 167 -11.51 -2.91 -15.48
CA ALA A 167 -12.65 -3.50 -14.78
C ALA A 167 -13.17 -2.55 -13.70
N THR A 168 -14.45 -2.64 -13.39
CA THR A 168 -15.04 -2.06 -12.18
C THR A 168 -15.30 -3.19 -11.20
N ILE A 169 -14.80 -3.03 -9.97
CA ILE A 169 -14.94 -4.01 -8.89
C ILE A 169 -15.56 -3.35 -7.65
N ASN A 170 -16.18 -4.12 -6.82
CA ASN A 170 -16.78 -3.71 -5.56
C ASN A 170 -16.76 -4.85 -4.54
N ALA A 171 -17.40 -4.67 -3.39
CA ALA A 171 -17.46 -5.71 -2.35
C ALA A 171 -18.00 -7.05 -2.87
N ALA A 172 -19.07 -7.04 -3.67
CA ALA A 172 -19.64 -8.27 -4.23
C ALA A 172 -18.66 -9.02 -5.15
N SER A 173 -17.69 -8.33 -5.75
CA SER A 173 -16.63 -8.95 -6.57
C SER A 173 -15.71 -9.90 -5.77
N PHE A 174 -15.74 -9.78 -4.44
CA PHE A 174 -15.01 -10.62 -3.48
C PHE A 174 -15.95 -11.52 -2.66
N GLY A 175 -17.27 -11.51 -2.95
CA GLY A 175 -18.27 -12.21 -2.16
C GLY A 175 -18.56 -11.53 -0.81
N LEU A 176 -18.35 -10.21 -0.72
CA LEU A 176 -18.49 -9.41 0.49
C LEU A 176 -19.68 -8.47 0.41
N GLU A 177 -20.15 -8.01 1.58
CA GLU A 177 -21.10 -6.92 1.69
C GLU A 177 -20.38 -5.56 1.60
N LYS A 178 -21.11 -4.57 1.10
CA LYS A 178 -20.64 -3.18 1.04
C LYS A 178 -20.40 -2.65 2.46
N LEU A 179 -19.31 -1.94 2.65
CA LEU A 179 -18.95 -1.30 3.91
C LEU A 179 -19.44 0.15 3.98
N GLU A 180 -19.52 0.67 5.20
CA GLU A 180 -19.73 2.08 5.46
C GLU A 180 -18.37 2.79 5.68
N PRO A 181 -18.22 4.06 5.27
CA PRO A 181 -16.96 4.81 5.43
C PRO A 181 -16.42 4.85 6.86
N SER A 182 -17.32 4.89 7.86
CA SER A 182 -16.94 4.89 9.28
C SER A 182 -16.23 3.60 9.74
N GLN A 183 -16.37 2.50 9.00
CA GLN A 183 -15.76 1.21 9.35
C GLN A 183 -14.29 1.10 8.92
N ILE A 184 -13.81 2.05 8.11
CA ILE A 184 -12.44 2.08 7.58
C ILE A 184 -11.64 3.32 7.99
N GLY A 185 -12.11 4.05 9.01
CA GLY A 185 -11.39 5.22 9.55
C GLY A 185 -10.06 4.86 10.21
N GLY A 186 -9.07 5.75 10.09
CA GLY A 186 -7.68 5.54 10.52
C GLY A 186 -7.39 5.87 11.98
N GLY A 187 -8.33 6.51 12.67
CA GLY A 187 -8.08 7.09 13.98
C GLY A 187 -7.38 8.45 13.88
N ASP A 188 -7.15 9.08 15.03
CA ASP A 188 -6.68 10.46 15.14
C ASP A 188 -5.20 10.59 15.58
N SER A 189 -4.52 9.47 15.74
CA SER A 189 -3.13 9.41 16.23
C SER A 189 -2.35 8.26 15.59
N VAL A 190 -1.02 8.36 15.65
CA VAL A 190 -0.12 7.27 15.22
C VAL A 190 -0.33 6.02 16.08
N ASP A 191 -0.59 6.19 17.39
CA ASP A 191 -0.88 5.08 18.32
C ASP A 191 -2.16 4.34 17.91
N ALA A 192 -3.22 5.07 17.57
CA ALA A 192 -4.48 4.48 17.10
C ALA A 192 -4.28 3.73 15.77
N ALA A 193 -3.54 4.34 14.83
CA ALA A 193 -3.19 3.70 13.57
C ALA A 193 -2.36 2.42 13.78
N ALA A 194 -1.38 2.44 14.68
CA ALA A 194 -0.56 1.28 15.03
C ALA A 194 -1.38 0.18 15.72
N ALA A 195 -2.33 0.55 16.58
CA ALA A 195 -3.24 -0.41 17.21
C ALA A 195 -4.13 -1.12 16.18
N ILE A 196 -4.70 -0.39 15.21
CA ILE A 196 -5.45 -0.98 14.09
C ILE A 196 -4.53 -1.91 13.29
N PHE A 197 -3.31 -1.46 12.98
CA PHE A 197 -2.32 -2.20 12.21
C PHE A 197 -2.01 -3.56 12.85
N MET A 198 -1.65 -3.55 14.13
CA MET A 198 -1.38 -4.78 14.89
C MET A 198 -2.63 -5.64 15.02
N GLY A 199 -3.80 -5.04 15.28
CA GLY A 199 -5.07 -5.74 15.37
C GLY A 199 -5.40 -6.55 14.10
N VAL A 200 -5.13 -6.00 12.91
CA VAL A 200 -5.33 -6.73 11.64
C VAL A 200 -4.36 -7.91 11.53
N LEU A 201 -3.07 -7.70 11.77
CA LEU A 201 -2.06 -8.75 11.62
C LEU A 201 -2.20 -9.86 12.67
N GLU A 202 -2.70 -9.53 13.88
CA GLU A 202 -2.96 -10.48 14.95
C GLU A 202 -4.32 -11.19 14.83
N GLY A 203 -5.13 -10.85 13.82
CA GLY A 203 -6.48 -11.40 13.67
C GLY A 203 -7.50 -10.89 14.68
N LYS A 204 -7.23 -9.76 15.35
CA LYS A 204 -8.07 -9.12 16.39
C LYS A 204 -8.82 -7.89 15.89
N SER A 205 -8.73 -7.57 14.60
CA SER A 205 -9.39 -6.42 13.98
C SER A 205 -10.90 -6.64 13.78
N THR A 206 -11.60 -5.58 13.40
CA THR A 206 -12.96 -5.71 12.90
C THR A 206 -12.98 -6.49 11.59
N LYS A 207 -14.13 -7.11 11.28
CA LYS A 207 -14.33 -7.81 10.01
C LYS A 207 -14.10 -6.87 8.81
N ALA A 208 -14.56 -5.62 8.91
CA ALA A 208 -14.41 -4.61 7.87
C ALA A 208 -12.94 -4.28 7.59
N GLN A 209 -12.14 -4.02 8.63
CA GLN A 209 -10.71 -3.75 8.50
C GLN A 209 -9.96 -4.91 7.83
N LYS A 210 -10.20 -6.15 8.26
CA LYS A 210 -9.61 -7.34 7.64
C LYS A 210 -10.00 -7.45 6.16
N GLN A 211 -11.30 -7.27 5.84
CA GLN A 211 -11.82 -7.40 4.48
C GLN A 211 -11.20 -6.39 3.51
N VAL A 212 -11.09 -5.13 3.92
CA VAL A 212 -10.47 -4.06 3.10
C VAL A 212 -8.99 -4.35 2.83
N VAL A 213 -8.23 -4.74 3.86
CA VAL A 213 -6.82 -5.12 3.70
C VAL A 213 -6.67 -6.31 2.77
N CYS A 214 -7.49 -7.37 2.95
CA CYS A 214 -7.45 -8.55 2.09
C CYS A 214 -7.86 -8.24 0.64
N ALA A 215 -8.79 -7.31 0.39
CA ALA A 215 -9.17 -6.91 -0.96
C ALA A 215 -8.00 -6.22 -1.68
N ASN A 216 -7.31 -5.29 -1.02
CA ASN A 216 -6.14 -4.61 -1.57
C ASN A 216 -4.97 -5.58 -1.77
N ALA A 217 -4.61 -6.38 -0.75
CA ALA A 217 -3.56 -7.40 -0.87
C ALA A 217 -3.89 -8.43 -1.95
N GLY A 218 -5.17 -8.83 -2.06
CA GLY A 218 -5.63 -9.77 -3.06
C GLY A 218 -5.41 -9.32 -4.50
N ILE A 219 -5.65 -8.05 -4.80
CA ILE A 219 -5.33 -7.49 -6.12
C ILE A 219 -3.81 -7.42 -6.34
N ALA A 220 -3.01 -7.07 -5.32
CA ALA A 220 -1.55 -7.08 -5.44
C ALA A 220 -1.00 -8.49 -5.70
N ILE A 221 -1.51 -9.50 -4.99
CA ILE A 221 -1.14 -10.91 -5.19
C ILE A 221 -1.56 -11.37 -6.58
N ALA A 222 -2.79 -11.05 -7.02
CA ALA A 222 -3.29 -11.38 -8.36
C ALA A 222 -2.41 -10.75 -9.45
N THR A 223 -2.02 -9.47 -9.29
CA THR A 223 -1.10 -8.79 -10.20
C THR A 223 0.27 -9.47 -10.23
N ALA A 224 0.77 -9.90 -9.08
CA ALA A 224 2.11 -10.48 -8.96
C ALA A 224 2.22 -11.92 -9.46
N LYS A 225 1.16 -12.71 -9.33
CA LYS A 225 1.14 -14.15 -9.63
C LYS A 225 0.32 -14.51 -10.87
N ALA A 226 -0.31 -13.54 -11.51
CA ALA A 226 -1.28 -13.74 -12.59
C ALA A 226 -2.48 -14.61 -12.17
N TYR A 227 -2.91 -14.47 -10.92
CA TYR A 227 -4.08 -15.15 -10.37
C TYR A 227 -5.38 -14.41 -10.70
N GLY A 228 -6.50 -15.11 -10.57
CA GLY A 228 -7.81 -14.49 -10.50
C GLY A 228 -7.97 -13.66 -9.22
N ARG A 229 -8.86 -12.67 -9.25
CA ARG A 229 -9.13 -11.77 -8.13
C ARG A 229 -9.56 -12.49 -6.85
N GLN A 230 -10.45 -13.47 -6.98
CA GLN A 230 -10.94 -14.26 -5.85
C GLN A 230 -9.84 -15.15 -5.25
N GLU A 231 -8.98 -15.71 -6.10
CA GLU A 231 -7.83 -16.50 -5.68
C GLU A 231 -6.81 -15.63 -4.93
N GLY A 232 -6.49 -14.44 -5.47
CA GLY A 232 -5.63 -13.47 -4.77
C GLY A 232 -6.21 -13.06 -3.41
N TYR A 233 -7.53 -12.83 -3.32
CA TYR A 233 -8.20 -12.54 -2.06
C TYR A 233 -8.11 -13.71 -1.07
N ALA A 234 -8.31 -14.94 -1.51
CA ALA A 234 -8.19 -16.13 -0.66
C ALA A 234 -6.76 -16.26 -0.08
N HIS A 235 -5.73 -16.04 -0.89
CA HIS A 235 -4.34 -16.02 -0.43
C HIS A 235 -4.06 -14.90 0.57
N ALA A 236 -4.69 -13.73 0.42
CA ALA A 236 -4.57 -12.65 1.38
C ALA A 236 -5.21 -13.02 2.73
N VAL A 237 -6.38 -13.65 2.72
CA VAL A 237 -7.02 -14.16 3.93
C VAL A 237 -6.15 -15.21 4.61
N GLU A 238 -5.65 -16.20 3.86
CA GLU A 238 -4.75 -17.23 4.37
C GLU A 238 -3.49 -16.64 5.01
N SER A 239 -2.90 -15.61 4.41
CA SER A 239 -1.71 -14.93 4.92
C SER A 239 -1.91 -14.35 6.33
N ILE A 240 -3.09 -13.76 6.59
CA ILE A 240 -3.44 -13.25 7.93
C ILE A 240 -3.74 -14.43 8.88
N GLU A 241 -4.61 -15.35 8.47
CA GLU A 241 -5.09 -16.44 9.34
C GLU A 241 -4.01 -17.44 9.74
N SER A 242 -3.03 -17.67 8.86
CA SER A 242 -1.86 -18.50 9.16
C SER A 242 -0.78 -17.78 9.99
N GLY A 243 -0.93 -16.46 10.25
CA GLY A 243 0.06 -15.64 10.94
C GLY A 243 1.28 -15.26 10.11
N LYS A 244 1.36 -15.63 8.83
CA LYS A 244 2.52 -15.32 7.97
C LYS A 244 2.71 -13.82 7.75
N ALA A 245 1.62 -13.05 7.65
CA ALA A 245 1.69 -11.60 7.56
C ALA A 245 2.29 -10.96 8.82
N LEU A 246 1.89 -11.44 9.99
CA LEU A 246 2.47 -11.01 11.28
C LEU A 246 3.95 -11.42 11.39
N GLN A 247 4.29 -12.63 10.95
CA GLN A 247 5.67 -13.11 10.94
C GLN A 247 6.57 -12.24 10.05
N ALA A 248 6.09 -11.77 8.91
CA ALA A 248 6.83 -10.85 8.04
C ALA A 248 7.17 -9.53 8.77
N LEU A 249 6.20 -8.94 9.51
CA LEU A 249 6.45 -7.77 10.34
C LEU A 249 7.47 -8.07 11.45
N GLN A 250 7.27 -9.11 12.23
CA GLN A 250 8.16 -9.48 13.33
C GLN A 250 9.61 -9.73 12.86
N THR A 251 9.76 -10.40 11.72
CA THR A 251 11.08 -10.62 11.12
C THR A 251 11.73 -9.30 10.71
N LEU A 252 10.96 -8.39 10.09
CA LEU A 252 11.46 -7.07 9.72
C LEU A 252 11.86 -6.24 10.95
N GLN A 253 11.08 -6.30 12.05
CA GLN A 253 11.43 -5.67 13.33
C GLN A 253 12.75 -6.22 13.91
N GLN A 254 12.94 -7.55 13.91
CA GLN A 254 14.17 -8.19 14.38
C GLN A 254 15.41 -7.77 13.57
N LEU A 255 15.25 -7.59 12.25
CA LEU A 255 16.32 -7.11 11.38
C LEU A 255 16.61 -5.62 11.63
N SER A 256 15.60 -4.85 11.99
CA SER A 256 15.70 -3.41 12.28
C SER A 256 16.36 -3.12 13.62
N ALA A 257 16.32 -4.04 14.56
CA ALA A 257 16.90 -3.89 15.91
C ALA A 257 18.42 -4.13 15.95
N LYS A 258 19.01 -4.60 14.86
CA LYS A 258 20.44 -4.84 14.69
C LYS A 258 21.13 -3.70 13.97
#